data_b4f8b2856558e215c2a021a5ba333bfa
#
_entry.id   b4f8b2856558e215c2a021a5ba333bfa
#
_cell.length_a   1.000
_cell.length_b   1.000
_cell.length_c   1.000
_cell.angle_alpha   90.00
_cell.angle_beta   90.00
_cell.angle_gamma   90.00
#
_symmetry.space_group_name_H-M   'P 1'
#
loop_
_entity.id
_entity.type
_entity.pdbx_description
1 polymer ?
#
loop_
_entity_poly.entity_id
_entity_poly.type
_entity_poly.pdbx_seq_one_letter_code
_entity_poly.pdbx_strand_id
1 'polypeptide(L)'
;GFTHYHADHISGLPGLLLSMGNAERTEPLTMIGPKGLERVVGALRMIAPELPFEIRYIEIMEPEADIEINGYHIHAFRVNHNITCYGYTVEIRRAGRFSVEHAKEREIPQKYWNRLQKGEEIETEDGAHYTPDMVLGAARKGIKVTYCTDTRPTESLVASAKNSDLLICEGMYAEKEKIAKAKQYKHMTFYEAAEVAKKAEVAEMWLTHFSPSLVHAEDYMPQVREIFPNAFLGKDGKSVEPVSYTHLRAHETPEHL
;
A
#
# COMPACT_ATOMS: atom_id res chain seq x y z
N GLY A 1 -0.35 -9.78 1.27
CA GLY A 1 -1.20 -9.61 0.08
C GLY A 1 -0.60 -10.21 -1.16
N PHE A 2 -1.42 -10.90 -1.98
CA PHE A 2 -1.00 -11.43 -3.27
C PHE A 2 -1.73 -10.68 -4.38
N THR A 3 -0.97 -10.17 -5.35
CA THR A 3 -1.56 -9.51 -6.51
C THR A 3 -2.22 -10.51 -7.44
N HIS A 4 -1.56 -11.63 -7.72
CA HIS A 4 -2.01 -12.72 -8.58
C HIS A 4 -1.17 -14.00 -8.34
N TYR A 5 -1.44 -15.09 -9.09
CA TYR A 5 -0.85 -16.40 -8.83
C TYR A 5 0.06 -16.90 -9.96
N HIS A 6 0.76 -16.03 -10.68
CA HIS A 6 1.87 -16.48 -11.50
C HIS A 6 3.02 -16.98 -10.61
N ALA A 7 3.77 -17.97 -11.10
CA ALA A 7 4.75 -18.68 -10.29
C ALA A 7 5.85 -17.76 -9.72
N ASP A 8 6.30 -16.79 -10.48
CA ASP A 8 7.32 -15.81 -10.09
C ASP A 8 6.87 -14.88 -8.94
N HIS A 9 5.56 -14.82 -8.66
CA HIS A 9 5.00 -14.01 -7.56
C HIS A 9 4.64 -14.82 -6.32
N ILE A 10 4.51 -16.16 -6.41
CA ILE A 10 4.01 -16.96 -5.28
C ILE A 10 4.85 -18.20 -4.95
N SER A 11 5.74 -18.65 -5.84
CA SER A 11 6.49 -19.90 -5.61
C SER A 11 7.41 -19.87 -4.39
N GLY A 12 7.83 -18.71 -3.94
CA GLY A 12 8.64 -18.56 -2.72
C GLY A 12 7.87 -18.70 -1.41
N LEU A 13 6.53 -18.76 -1.46
CA LEU A 13 5.68 -18.75 -0.26
C LEU A 13 5.97 -19.91 0.70
N PRO A 14 6.15 -21.19 0.30
CA PRO A 14 6.43 -22.26 1.25
C PRO A 14 7.69 -22.02 2.08
N GLY A 15 8.76 -21.54 1.43
CA GLY A 15 10.01 -21.21 2.13
C GLY A 15 9.84 -20.03 3.10
N LEU A 16 9.07 -19.02 2.74
CA LEU A 16 8.75 -17.89 3.62
C LEU A 16 7.98 -18.38 4.86
N LEU A 17 6.95 -19.19 4.68
CA LEU A 17 6.14 -19.72 5.78
C LEU A 17 6.97 -20.57 6.75
N LEU A 18 7.86 -21.43 6.24
CA LEU A 18 8.79 -22.19 7.07
C LEU A 18 9.75 -21.29 7.83
N SER A 19 10.28 -20.25 7.18
CA SER A 19 11.16 -19.28 7.84
C SER A 19 10.44 -18.52 8.97
N MET A 20 9.17 -18.16 8.76
CA MET A 20 8.35 -17.52 9.81
C MET A 20 8.10 -18.48 10.98
N GLY A 21 7.83 -19.76 10.71
CA GLY A 21 7.68 -20.80 11.75
C GLY A 21 8.97 -21.03 12.52
N ASN A 22 10.11 -21.08 11.84
CA ASN A 22 11.43 -21.22 12.47
C ASN A 22 11.82 -19.99 13.31
N ALA A 23 11.26 -18.82 13.00
CA ALA A 23 11.39 -17.61 13.81
C ALA A 23 10.36 -17.57 14.98
N GLU A 24 9.82 -18.72 15.35
CA GLU A 24 8.91 -18.91 16.50
C GLU A 24 7.60 -18.10 16.42
N ARG A 25 7.16 -17.74 15.21
CA ARG A 25 5.86 -17.10 15.04
C ARG A 25 4.74 -18.07 15.43
N THR A 26 3.87 -17.64 16.33
CA THR A 26 2.65 -18.39 16.75
C THR A 26 1.36 -17.63 16.43
N GLU A 27 1.44 -16.31 16.22
CA GLU A 27 0.27 -15.49 15.90
C GLU A 27 -0.26 -15.82 14.50
N PRO A 28 -1.59 -15.81 14.33
CA PRO A 28 -2.20 -16.06 13.02
C PRO A 28 -1.64 -15.14 11.91
N LEU A 29 -1.50 -15.69 10.72
CA LEU A 29 -1.12 -14.95 9.51
C LEU A 29 -2.35 -14.78 8.62
N THR A 30 -2.77 -13.55 8.37
CA THR A 30 -3.83 -13.25 7.40
C THR A 30 -3.23 -13.09 6.01
N MET A 31 -3.77 -13.81 5.05
CA MET A 31 -3.43 -13.71 3.63
C MET A 31 -4.60 -13.12 2.85
N ILE A 32 -4.31 -12.15 1.98
CA ILE A 32 -5.29 -11.46 1.13
C ILE A 32 -4.92 -11.74 -0.33
N GLY A 33 -5.89 -12.06 -1.18
CA GLY A 33 -5.59 -12.27 -2.60
C GLY A 33 -6.83 -12.53 -3.45
N PRO A 34 -6.64 -12.71 -4.76
CA PRO A 34 -7.73 -13.05 -5.67
C PRO A 34 -8.45 -14.35 -5.27
N LYS A 35 -9.63 -14.55 -5.83
CA LYS A 35 -10.38 -15.80 -5.70
C LYS A 35 -9.50 -17.05 -5.93
N GLY A 36 -9.64 -18.04 -5.07
CA GLY A 36 -8.86 -19.29 -5.10
C GLY A 36 -7.57 -19.24 -4.29
N LEU A 37 -7.37 -18.20 -3.47
CA LEU A 37 -6.21 -18.03 -2.58
C LEU A 37 -5.97 -19.25 -1.70
N GLU A 38 -6.99 -19.70 -0.98
CA GLU A 38 -6.89 -20.87 -0.07
C GLU A 38 -6.46 -22.12 -0.82
N ARG A 39 -7.05 -22.38 -2.00
CA ARG A 39 -6.71 -23.53 -2.82
C ARG A 39 -5.26 -23.48 -3.31
N VAL A 40 -4.78 -22.32 -3.78
CA VAL A 40 -3.42 -22.16 -4.31
C VAL A 40 -2.40 -22.29 -3.17
N VAL A 41 -2.63 -21.61 -2.05
CA VAL A 41 -1.77 -21.69 -0.87
C VAL A 41 -1.77 -23.11 -0.30
N GLY A 42 -2.93 -23.77 -0.23
CA GLY A 42 -3.04 -25.17 0.21
C GLY A 42 -2.21 -26.12 -0.65
N ALA A 43 -2.24 -25.96 -1.98
CA ALA A 43 -1.43 -26.75 -2.90
C ALA A 43 0.08 -26.52 -2.70
N LEU A 44 0.51 -25.27 -2.55
CA LEU A 44 1.91 -24.93 -2.29
C LEU A 44 2.39 -25.45 -0.93
N ARG A 45 1.52 -25.47 0.07
CA ARG A 45 1.81 -25.95 1.42
C ARG A 45 1.98 -27.48 1.52
N MET A 46 1.68 -28.22 0.49
CA MET A 46 1.95 -29.68 0.49
C MET A 46 3.43 -30.00 0.78
N ILE A 47 4.34 -29.09 0.49
CA ILE A 47 5.78 -29.20 0.80
C ILE A 47 6.19 -28.54 2.12
N ALA A 48 5.24 -27.88 2.81
CA ALA A 48 5.42 -27.22 4.11
C ALA A 48 4.15 -27.41 4.95
N PRO A 49 3.77 -28.66 5.30
CA PRO A 49 2.43 -28.96 5.84
C PRO A 49 2.23 -28.47 7.27
N GLU A 50 3.28 -28.47 8.08
CA GLU A 50 3.22 -28.13 9.50
C GLU A 50 3.75 -26.72 9.74
N LEU A 51 2.89 -25.87 10.31
CA LEU A 51 3.23 -24.50 10.72
C LEU A 51 2.76 -24.29 12.15
N PRO A 52 3.53 -23.58 12.99
CA PRO A 52 3.14 -23.30 14.38
C PRO A 52 2.08 -22.20 14.51
N PHE A 53 1.53 -21.70 13.41
CA PHE A 53 0.52 -20.64 13.36
C PHE A 53 -0.60 -20.97 12.36
N GLU A 54 -1.77 -20.41 12.64
CA GLU A 54 -2.95 -20.47 11.76
C GLU A 54 -2.76 -19.53 10.54
N ILE A 55 -3.29 -19.93 9.38
CA ILE A 55 -3.44 -19.06 8.22
C ILE A 55 -4.91 -18.73 8.04
N ARG A 56 -5.23 -17.44 7.96
CA ARG A 56 -6.55 -16.90 7.65
C ARG A 56 -6.57 -16.34 6.26
N TYR A 57 -7.63 -16.61 5.50
CA TYR A 57 -7.74 -16.20 4.10
C TYR A 57 -8.82 -15.16 3.91
N ILE A 58 -8.51 -14.11 3.15
CA ILE A 58 -9.45 -13.12 2.66
C ILE A 58 -9.37 -13.15 1.12
N GLU A 59 -10.35 -13.77 0.50
CA GLU A 59 -10.44 -13.83 -0.96
C GLU A 59 -11.21 -12.62 -1.50
N ILE A 60 -10.59 -11.91 -2.45
CA ILE A 60 -11.21 -10.78 -3.13
C ILE A 60 -12.02 -11.32 -4.29
N MET A 61 -13.32 -11.06 -4.28
CA MET A 61 -14.28 -11.56 -5.28
C MET A 61 -14.70 -10.45 -6.26
N GLU A 62 -14.74 -9.21 -5.79
CA GLU A 62 -15.21 -8.05 -6.53
C GLU A 62 -14.03 -7.28 -7.17
N PRO A 63 -14.30 -6.39 -8.14
CA PRO A 63 -13.25 -5.56 -8.75
C PRO A 63 -12.50 -4.66 -7.75
N GLU A 64 -13.14 -4.27 -6.66
CA GLU A 64 -12.57 -3.46 -5.59
C GLU A 64 -13.00 -4.03 -4.24
N ALA A 65 -12.13 -3.92 -3.24
CA ALA A 65 -12.43 -4.34 -1.86
C ALA A 65 -11.67 -3.49 -0.86
N ASP A 66 -12.36 -3.09 0.20
CA ASP A 66 -11.78 -2.39 1.35
C ASP A 66 -11.69 -3.33 2.54
N ILE A 67 -10.52 -3.40 3.15
CA ILE A 67 -10.20 -4.31 4.24
C ILE A 67 -9.53 -3.52 5.35
N GLU A 68 -10.11 -3.58 6.55
CA GLU A 68 -9.49 -3.03 7.76
C GLU A 68 -8.80 -4.15 8.54
N ILE A 69 -7.51 -4.02 8.75
CA ILE A 69 -6.73 -5.01 9.49
C ILE A 69 -5.59 -4.34 10.28
N ASN A 70 -5.54 -4.59 11.59
CA ASN A 70 -4.48 -4.10 12.48
C ASN A 70 -4.23 -2.58 12.39
N GLY A 71 -5.28 -1.78 12.17
CA GLY A 71 -5.20 -0.33 12.03
C GLY A 71 -4.74 0.17 10.66
N TYR A 72 -4.58 -0.74 9.70
CA TYR A 72 -4.35 -0.41 8.29
C TYR A 72 -5.67 -0.50 7.52
N HIS A 73 -5.91 0.49 6.69
CA HIS A 73 -6.92 0.42 5.64
C HIS A 73 -6.26 -0.05 4.35
N ILE A 74 -6.72 -1.17 3.80
CA ILE A 74 -6.20 -1.77 2.58
C ILE A 74 -7.29 -1.70 1.53
N HIS A 75 -7.05 -0.94 0.46
CA HIS A 75 -7.92 -0.90 -0.71
C HIS A 75 -7.30 -1.74 -1.83
N ALA A 76 -7.96 -2.84 -2.19
CA ALA A 76 -7.59 -3.68 -3.32
C ALA A 76 -8.38 -3.25 -4.56
N PHE A 77 -7.72 -3.11 -5.69
CA PHE A 77 -8.35 -2.70 -6.95
C PHE A 77 -7.85 -3.54 -8.12
N ARG A 78 -8.78 -3.93 -8.99
CA ARG A 78 -8.47 -4.78 -10.14
C ARG A 78 -7.69 -4.02 -11.20
N VAL A 79 -6.68 -4.68 -11.77
CA VAL A 79 -5.82 -4.15 -12.83
C VAL A 79 -5.87 -5.03 -14.09
N ASN A 80 -5.22 -4.59 -15.17
CA ASN A 80 -5.30 -5.24 -16.46
C ASN A 80 -4.10 -6.13 -16.75
N HIS A 81 -4.22 -7.40 -16.33
CA HIS A 81 -3.23 -8.44 -16.62
C HIS A 81 -3.87 -9.67 -17.28
N ASN A 82 -3.07 -10.70 -17.61
CA ASN A 82 -3.52 -11.91 -18.30
C ASN A 82 -4.40 -12.82 -17.42
N ILE A 83 -4.22 -12.75 -16.10
CA ILE A 83 -5.06 -13.40 -15.11
C ILE A 83 -5.64 -12.35 -14.16
N THR A 84 -6.54 -12.75 -13.26
CA THR A 84 -7.05 -11.86 -12.23
C THR A 84 -5.90 -11.34 -11.38
N CYS A 85 -5.70 -10.01 -11.42
CA CYS A 85 -4.63 -9.33 -10.74
C CYS A 85 -5.15 -8.07 -10.03
N TYR A 86 -4.65 -7.81 -8.83
CA TYR A 86 -4.99 -6.64 -8.02
C TYR A 86 -3.76 -5.81 -7.68
N GLY A 87 -3.93 -4.49 -7.69
CA GLY A 87 -3.09 -3.59 -6.95
C GLY A 87 -3.63 -3.38 -5.54
N TYR A 88 -2.79 -2.86 -4.66
CA TYR A 88 -3.13 -2.59 -3.26
C TYR A 88 -2.70 -1.19 -2.87
N THR A 89 -3.61 -0.44 -2.27
CA THR A 89 -3.28 0.79 -1.55
C THR A 89 -3.39 0.52 -0.06
N VAL A 90 -2.34 0.81 0.68
CA VAL A 90 -2.30 0.68 2.14
C VAL A 90 -2.26 2.08 2.74
N GLU A 91 -3.22 2.38 3.60
CA GLU A 91 -3.33 3.66 4.28
C GLU A 91 -3.25 3.50 5.80
N ILE A 92 -2.46 4.35 6.42
CA ILE A 92 -2.51 4.60 7.87
C ILE A 92 -3.23 5.93 8.03
N ARG A 93 -4.51 5.88 8.40
CA ARG A 93 -5.32 7.06 8.64
C ARG A 93 -4.95 7.71 9.98
N ARG A 94 -4.91 9.02 10.02
CA ARG A 94 -4.59 9.78 11.23
C ARG A 94 -5.79 10.65 11.61
N ALA A 95 -6.36 10.38 12.77
CA ALA A 95 -7.39 11.22 13.35
C ALA A 95 -6.88 12.66 13.57
N GLY A 96 -7.79 13.59 13.66
CA GLY A 96 -7.53 14.96 14.05
C GLY A 96 -6.86 15.04 15.44
N ARG A 97 -6.29 16.19 15.75
CA ARG A 97 -5.79 16.43 17.11
C ARG A 97 -6.96 16.53 18.06
N PHE A 98 -6.84 15.89 19.22
CA PHE A 98 -7.81 16.04 20.30
C PHE A 98 -7.79 17.49 20.83
N SER A 99 -8.97 18.10 20.92
CA SER A 99 -9.15 19.43 21.48
C SER A 99 -9.69 19.33 22.90
N VAL A 100 -8.85 19.64 23.86
CA VAL A 100 -9.25 19.74 25.26
C VAL A 100 -10.28 20.87 25.48
N GLU A 101 -10.19 21.93 24.69
CA GLU A 101 -11.13 23.05 24.73
C GLU A 101 -12.52 22.59 24.32
N HIS A 102 -12.67 21.94 23.16
CA HIS A 102 -13.96 21.41 22.72
C HIS A 102 -14.53 20.37 23.69
N ALA A 103 -13.67 19.52 24.27
CA ALA A 103 -14.12 18.55 25.24
C ALA A 103 -14.67 19.20 26.52
N LYS A 104 -14.05 20.28 26.99
CA LYS A 104 -14.49 21.07 28.14
C LYS A 104 -15.76 21.89 27.85
N GLU A 105 -15.81 22.55 26.70
CA GLU A 105 -16.99 23.33 26.26
C GLU A 105 -18.26 22.47 26.15
N ARG A 106 -18.09 21.19 25.74
CA ARG A 106 -19.18 20.22 25.63
C ARG A 106 -19.38 19.39 26.89
N GLU A 107 -18.69 19.75 27.96
CA GLU A 107 -18.79 19.07 29.29
C GLU A 107 -18.55 17.55 29.20
N ILE A 108 -17.71 17.10 28.25
CA ILE A 108 -17.42 15.68 28.07
C ILE A 108 -16.50 15.18 29.19
N PRO A 109 -16.92 14.16 29.98
CA PRO A 109 -16.11 13.65 31.08
C PRO A 109 -14.75 13.14 30.63
N GLN A 110 -13.68 13.48 31.36
CA GLN A 110 -12.30 13.15 31.03
C GLN A 110 -12.06 11.64 30.84
N LYS A 111 -12.84 10.79 31.57
CA LYS A 111 -12.77 9.33 31.43
C LYS A 111 -13.06 8.82 30.02
N TYR A 112 -13.72 9.63 29.16
CA TYR A 112 -14.06 9.28 27.77
C TYR A 112 -13.06 9.81 26.73
N TRP A 113 -12.19 10.74 27.08
CA TRP A 113 -11.33 11.45 26.15
C TRP A 113 -10.42 10.52 25.34
N ASN A 114 -9.78 9.53 26.00
CA ASN A 114 -8.90 8.58 25.33
C ASN A 114 -9.65 7.68 24.33
N ARG A 115 -10.87 7.29 24.66
CA ARG A 115 -11.72 6.48 23.79
C ARG A 115 -12.16 7.28 22.56
N LEU A 116 -12.62 8.51 22.76
CA LEU A 116 -12.98 9.43 21.67
C LEU A 116 -11.77 9.76 20.77
N GLN A 117 -10.59 9.93 21.37
CA GLN A 117 -9.37 10.15 20.61
C GLN A 117 -9.00 8.95 19.72
N LYS A 118 -9.37 7.75 20.12
CA LYS A 118 -9.18 6.51 19.35
C LYS A 118 -10.27 6.26 18.31
N GLY A 119 -11.25 7.15 18.21
CA GLY A 119 -12.34 7.03 17.25
C GLY A 119 -13.55 6.24 17.75
N GLU A 120 -13.62 5.93 19.06
CA GLU A 120 -14.77 5.23 19.63
C GLU A 120 -15.94 6.20 19.87
N GLU A 121 -17.16 5.79 19.53
CA GLU A 121 -18.37 6.46 19.95
C GLU A 121 -18.78 5.93 21.33
N ILE A 122 -19.35 6.80 22.15
CA ILE A 122 -19.72 6.49 23.55
C ILE A 122 -21.15 6.85 23.79
N GLU A 123 -21.92 5.87 24.17
CA GLU A 123 -23.27 6.02 24.71
C GLU A 123 -23.24 5.75 26.21
N THR A 124 -23.76 6.70 26.98
CA THR A 124 -23.76 6.61 28.45
C THR A 124 -25.12 6.09 28.97
N GLU A 125 -25.16 5.57 30.17
CA GLU A 125 -26.40 5.02 30.78
C GLU A 125 -27.50 6.08 30.96
N ASP A 126 -27.13 7.35 31.06
CA ASP A 126 -28.02 8.50 31.15
C ASP A 126 -28.44 9.05 29.77
N GLY A 127 -28.07 8.36 28.71
CA GLY A 127 -28.48 8.67 27.33
C GLY A 127 -27.65 9.75 26.64
N ALA A 128 -26.53 10.21 27.21
CA ALA A 128 -25.62 11.12 26.49
C ALA A 128 -24.81 10.34 25.44
N HIS A 129 -24.72 10.90 24.25
CA HIS A 129 -23.98 10.33 23.12
C HIS A 129 -22.81 11.26 22.76
N TYR A 130 -21.59 10.73 22.83
CA TYR A 130 -20.37 11.44 22.49
C TYR A 130 -19.70 10.78 21.30
N THR A 131 -19.35 11.60 20.29
CA THR A 131 -18.71 11.15 19.06
C THR A 131 -17.31 11.78 18.89
N PRO A 132 -16.38 11.12 18.18
CA PRO A 132 -15.03 11.61 17.98
C PRO A 132 -14.95 13.02 17.37
N ASP A 133 -15.85 13.37 16.46
CA ASP A 133 -15.91 14.69 15.79
C ASP A 133 -16.21 15.83 16.76
N MET A 134 -16.82 15.54 17.91
CA MET A 134 -17.04 16.55 18.95
C MET A 134 -15.74 17.08 19.56
N VAL A 135 -14.66 16.29 19.53
CA VAL A 135 -13.39 16.59 20.21
C VAL A 135 -12.17 16.51 19.31
N LEU A 136 -12.31 15.96 18.10
CA LEU A 136 -11.22 15.89 17.14
C LEU A 136 -11.30 17.06 16.16
N GLY A 137 -10.16 17.65 15.89
CA GLY A 137 -10.01 18.60 14.79
C GLY A 137 -10.05 17.91 13.42
N ALA A 138 -9.74 18.64 12.35
CA ALA A 138 -9.66 18.09 11.01
C ALA A 138 -8.69 16.88 10.96
N ALA A 139 -9.06 15.88 10.18
CA ALA A 139 -8.20 14.71 9.95
C ALA A 139 -6.83 15.16 9.44
N ARG A 140 -5.78 14.58 9.98
CA ARG A 140 -4.41 14.86 9.56
C ARG A 140 -4.04 14.00 8.36
N LYS A 141 -3.12 14.48 7.52
CA LYS A 141 -2.57 13.67 6.45
C LYS A 141 -2.01 12.37 7.06
N GLY A 142 -2.55 11.23 6.60
CA GLY A 142 -2.05 9.90 6.92
C GLY A 142 -0.84 9.55 6.08
N ILE A 143 -0.54 8.25 6.00
CA ILE A 143 0.45 7.69 5.10
C ILE A 143 -0.29 6.81 4.11
N LYS A 144 -0.01 6.98 2.82
CA LYS A 144 -0.62 6.21 1.74
C LYS A 144 0.46 5.63 0.83
N VAL A 145 0.50 4.31 0.72
CA VAL A 145 1.41 3.60 -0.17
C VAL A 145 0.60 2.75 -1.13
N THR A 146 0.85 2.88 -2.42
CA THR A 146 0.22 2.04 -3.45
C THR A 146 1.26 1.11 -4.06
N TYR A 147 0.93 -0.17 -4.10
CA TYR A 147 1.71 -1.23 -4.76
C TYR A 147 0.93 -1.82 -5.92
N CYS A 148 1.53 -1.86 -7.10
CA CYS A 148 0.92 -2.46 -8.27
C CYS A 148 2.00 -3.06 -9.17
N THR A 149 1.87 -4.33 -9.47
CA THR A 149 2.71 -5.04 -10.45
C THR A 149 1.86 -5.51 -11.63
N ASP A 150 2.43 -6.10 -12.62
CA ASP A 150 1.82 -6.82 -13.75
C ASP A 150 0.51 -6.23 -14.26
N THR A 151 0.61 -5.11 -14.96
CA THR A 151 -0.56 -4.43 -15.51
C THR A 151 -0.24 -3.52 -16.69
N ARG A 152 -1.23 -3.30 -17.53
CA ARG A 152 -1.27 -2.11 -18.39
C ARG A 152 -1.72 -0.90 -17.55
N PRO A 153 -1.41 0.33 -17.97
CA PRO A 153 -2.00 1.51 -17.34
C PRO A 153 -3.53 1.41 -17.32
N THR A 154 -4.14 1.63 -16.17
CA THR A 154 -5.59 1.64 -15.98
C THR A 154 -6.03 2.89 -15.23
N GLU A 155 -7.29 3.28 -15.41
CA GLU A 155 -7.88 4.38 -14.64
C GLU A 155 -8.02 4.01 -13.16
N SER A 156 -8.29 2.73 -12.85
CA SER A 156 -8.34 2.23 -11.47
C SER A 156 -6.99 2.41 -10.76
N LEU A 157 -5.86 2.11 -11.43
CA LEU A 157 -4.53 2.34 -10.86
C LEU A 157 -4.30 3.84 -10.58
N VAL A 158 -4.61 4.72 -11.55
CA VAL A 158 -4.45 6.17 -11.36
C VAL A 158 -5.32 6.67 -10.21
N ALA A 159 -6.59 6.25 -10.15
CA ALA A 159 -7.51 6.66 -9.10
C ALA A 159 -7.08 6.17 -7.72
N SER A 160 -6.70 4.89 -7.60
CA SER A 160 -6.27 4.29 -6.33
C SER A 160 -4.93 4.83 -5.84
N ALA A 161 -4.00 5.12 -6.77
CA ALA A 161 -2.70 5.71 -6.43
C ALA A 161 -2.77 7.22 -6.16
N LYS A 162 -3.90 7.88 -6.38
CA LYS A 162 -4.00 9.34 -6.26
C LYS A 162 -3.52 9.84 -4.90
N ASN A 163 -2.58 10.81 -4.94
CA ASN A 163 -1.97 11.43 -3.76
C ASN A 163 -1.23 10.45 -2.82
N SER A 164 -0.79 9.29 -3.32
CA SER A 164 0.05 8.38 -2.53
C SER A 164 1.38 9.02 -2.20
N ASP A 165 1.88 8.78 -1.00
CA ASP A 165 3.23 9.19 -0.59
C ASP A 165 4.28 8.39 -1.36
N LEU A 166 3.95 7.12 -1.69
CA LEU A 166 4.79 6.25 -2.50
C LEU A 166 3.93 5.38 -3.41
N LEU A 167 4.27 5.36 -4.70
CA LEU A 167 3.80 4.36 -5.65
C LEU A 167 4.94 3.40 -5.98
N ILE A 168 4.77 2.13 -5.65
CA ILE A 168 5.66 1.05 -6.07
C ILE A 168 4.95 0.33 -7.22
N CYS A 169 5.47 0.43 -8.42
CA CYS A 169 4.83 -0.20 -9.58
C CYS A 169 5.84 -0.85 -10.53
N GLU A 170 5.31 -1.72 -11.38
CA GLU A 170 6.13 -2.33 -12.40
C GLU A 170 6.68 -1.33 -13.42
N GLY A 171 7.83 -1.69 -13.97
CA GLY A 171 8.38 -1.14 -15.19
C GLY A 171 9.11 -2.27 -15.90
N MET A 172 8.36 -3.15 -16.59
CA MET A 172 8.96 -4.33 -17.23
C MET A 172 9.95 -3.96 -18.31
N TYR A 173 9.69 -2.90 -19.06
CA TYR A 173 10.48 -2.51 -20.22
C TYR A 173 10.94 -1.06 -20.12
N ALA A 174 12.25 -0.85 -20.23
CA ALA A 174 12.84 0.49 -20.24
C ALA A 174 12.91 1.12 -21.63
N GLU A 175 13.00 0.29 -22.68
CA GLU A 175 13.13 0.75 -24.06
C GLU A 175 11.76 1.14 -24.64
N LYS A 176 11.67 2.32 -25.27
CA LYS A 176 10.43 2.84 -25.89
C LYS A 176 9.89 1.93 -26.97
N GLU A 177 10.78 1.29 -27.70
CA GLU A 177 10.48 0.39 -28.83
C GLU A 177 9.75 -0.88 -28.36
N LYS A 178 9.89 -1.24 -27.08
CA LYS A 178 9.23 -2.41 -26.50
C LYS A 178 7.76 -2.18 -26.13
N ILE A 179 7.18 -1.04 -26.46
CA ILE A 179 5.76 -0.74 -26.17
C ILE A 179 4.80 -1.80 -26.76
N ALA A 180 5.09 -2.32 -27.95
CA ALA A 180 4.26 -3.37 -28.54
C ALA A 180 4.31 -4.66 -27.70
N LYS A 181 5.49 -5.02 -27.21
CA LYS A 181 5.70 -6.17 -26.32
C LYS A 181 5.01 -5.97 -24.97
N ALA A 182 5.13 -4.76 -24.38
CA ALA A 182 4.43 -4.39 -23.16
C ALA A 182 2.91 -4.57 -23.31
N LYS A 183 2.33 -4.12 -24.41
CA LYS A 183 0.90 -4.32 -24.70
C LYS A 183 0.52 -5.78 -24.86
N GLN A 184 1.34 -6.56 -25.57
CA GLN A 184 1.09 -7.99 -25.82
C GLN A 184 1.07 -8.81 -24.54
N TYR A 185 2.02 -8.56 -23.62
CA TYR A 185 2.16 -9.32 -22.38
C TYR A 185 1.48 -8.65 -21.18
N LYS A 186 0.81 -7.52 -21.41
CA LYS A 186 0.09 -6.74 -20.39
C LYS A 186 0.98 -6.26 -19.25
N HIS A 187 2.09 -5.64 -19.61
CA HIS A 187 3.01 -4.94 -18.73
C HIS A 187 3.14 -3.46 -19.12
N MET A 188 3.84 -2.68 -18.30
CA MET A 188 4.15 -1.27 -18.56
C MET A 188 5.60 -1.07 -19.00
N THR A 189 5.81 -0.01 -19.76
CA THR A 189 7.14 0.60 -19.91
C THR A 189 7.40 1.55 -18.73
N PHE A 190 8.67 1.89 -18.50
CA PHE A 190 9.07 2.91 -17.52
C PHE A 190 8.35 4.23 -17.73
N TYR A 191 8.17 4.63 -18.99
CA TYR A 191 7.51 5.89 -19.37
C TYR A 191 6.02 5.87 -19.06
N GLU A 192 5.35 4.75 -19.32
CA GLU A 192 3.93 4.59 -18.97
C GLU A 192 3.71 4.61 -17.47
N ALA A 193 4.59 3.97 -16.69
CA ALA A 193 4.56 4.03 -15.24
C ALA A 193 4.77 5.47 -14.72
N ALA A 194 5.69 6.23 -15.34
CA ALA A 194 5.91 7.63 -15.00
C ALA A 194 4.69 8.52 -15.31
N GLU A 195 3.99 8.26 -16.42
CA GLU A 195 2.75 8.96 -16.75
C GLU A 195 1.62 8.62 -15.76
N VAL A 196 1.53 7.38 -15.30
CA VAL A 196 0.60 6.97 -14.24
C VAL A 196 0.91 7.74 -12.94
N ALA A 197 2.18 7.75 -12.51
CA ALA A 197 2.62 8.45 -11.31
C ALA A 197 2.29 9.95 -11.37
N LYS A 198 2.54 10.59 -12.51
CA LYS A 198 2.23 12.00 -12.76
C LYS A 198 0.73 12.28 -12.68
N LYS A 199 -0.10 11.47 -13.36
CA LYS A 199 -1.56 11.61 -13.34
C LYS A 199 -2.17 11.36 -11.97
N ALA A 200 -1.60 10.44 -11.21
CA ALA A 200 -2.01 10.12 -9.85
C ALA A 200 -1.49 11.13 -8.81
N GLU A 201 -0.65 12.08 -9.20
CA GLU A 201 -0.08 13.09 -8.31
C GLU A 201 0.62 12.46 -7.08
N VAL A 202 1.33 11.34 -7.28
CA VAL A 202 2.06 10.68 -6.20
C VAL A 202 3.28 11.51 -5.79
N ALA A 203 3.72 11.38 -4.54
CA ALA A 203 4.89 12.13 -4.09
C ALA A 203 6.21 11.50 -4.59
N GLU A 204 6.28 10.18 -4.63
CA GLU A 204 7.45 9.41 -5.08
C GLU A 204 7.00 8.13 -5.81
N MET A 205 7.79 7.67 -6.79
CA MET A 205 7.56 6.41 -7.49
C MET A 205 8.82 5.55 -7.47
N TRP A 206 8.66 4.25 -7.15
CA TRP A 206 9.68 3.24 -7.33
C TRP A 206 9.27 2.27 -8.43
N LEU A 207 10.14 2.15 -9.45
CA LEU A 207 10.01 1.15 -10.50
C LEU A 207 10.59 -0.18 -10.03
N THR A 208 9.85 -1.24 -10.24
CA THR A 208 10.23 -2.63 -9.90
C THR A 208 9.87 -3.56 -11.04
N HIS A 209 10.05 -4.88 -10.84
CA HIS A 209 9.61 -5.91 -11.78
C HIS A 209 10.19 -5.73 -13.19
N PHE A 210 11.51 -5.58 -13.28
CA PHE A 210 12.21 -5.40 -14.55
C PHE A 210 12.31 -6.68 -15.35
N SER A 211 12.29 -6.57 -16.67
CA SER A 211 12.60 -7.68 -17.55
C SER A 211 13.99 -8.24 -17.22
N PRO A 212 14.16 -9.58 -17.12
CA PRO A 212 15.48 -10.19 -16.93
C PRO A 212 16.50 -9.81 -18.02
N SER A 213 16.04 -9.34 -19.18
CA SER A 213 16.91 -8.86 -20.27
C SER A 213 17.37 -7.41 -20.10
N LEU A 214 16.87 -6.68 -19.10
CA LEU A 214 17.27 -5.31 -18.83
C LEU A 214 18.54 -5.29 -17.98
N VAL A 215 19.66 -4.84 -18.56
CA VAL A 215 20.96 -4.87 -17.88
C VAL A 215 21.24 -3.55 -17.15
N HIS A 216 20.92 -2.41 -17.76
CA HIS A 216 21.25 -1.06 -17.27
C HIS A 216 19.99 -0.19 -17.19
N ALA A 217 19.17 -0.43 -16.14
CA ALA A 217 17.94 0.32 -15.93
C ALA A 217 18.20 1.82 -15.67
N GLU A 218 19.35 2.13 -15.06
CA GLU A 218 19.78 3.49 -14.72
C GLU A 218 19.89 4.40 -15.94
N ASP A 219 20.27 3.87 -17.11
CA ASP A 219 20.49 4.64 -18.34
C ASP A 219 19.21 5.31 -18.86
N TYR A 220 18.06 4.75 -18.51
CA TYR A 220 16.74 5.25 -18.93
C TYR A 220 16.14 6.27 -17.95
N MET A 221 16.64 6.33 -16.72
CA MET A 221 16.06 7.17 -15.66
C MET A 221 16.08 8.67 -15.95
N PRO A 222 17.09 9.26 -16.64
CA PRO A 222 17.03 10.66 -17.01
C PRO A 222 15.77 11.02 -17.79
N GLN A 223 15.41 10.24 -18.81
CA GLN A 223 14.20 10.45 -19.62
C GLN A 223 12.90 10.18 -18.84
N VAL A 224 12.89 9.21 -17.93
CA VAL A 224 11.76 8.92 -17.06
C VAL A 224 11.49 10.10 -16.12
N ARG A 225 12.54 10.73 -15.60
CA ARG A 225 12.46 11.90 -14.71
C ARG A 225 12.04 13.17 -15.42
N GLU A 226 12.15 13.26 -16.74
CA GLU A 226 11.52 14.35 -17.51
C GLU A 226 9.99 14.29 -17.42
N ILE A 227 9.41 13.09 -17.27
CA ILE A 227 7.96 12.88 -17.13
C ILE A 227 7.54 13.04 -15.66
N PHE A 228 8.26 12.33 -14.76
CA PHE A 228 8.01 12.33 -13.34
C PHE A 228 9.34 12.43 -12.55
N PRO A 229 9.70 13.64 -12.05
CA PRO A 229 11.02 13.90 -11.46
C PRO A 229 11.39 13.00 -10.26
N ASN A 230 10.41 12.64 -9.44
CA ASN A 230 10.62 11.81 -8.24
C ASN A 230 10.51 10.31 -8.54
N ALA A 231 11.02 9.87 -9.70
CA ALA A 231 11.10 8.47 -10.07
C ALA A 231 12.45 7.87 -9.70
N PHE A 232 12.41 6.70 -9.07
CA PHE A 232 13.59 5.93 -8.64
C PHE A 232 13.46 4.46 -9.03
N LEU A 233 14.59 3.78 -9.15
CA LEU A 233 14.60 2.33 -9.26
C LEU A 233 14.43 1.71 -7.88
N GLY A 234 13.53 0.75 -7.77
CA GLY A 234 13.41 -0.14 -6.63
C GLY A 234 14.57 -1.14 -6.63
N LYS A 235 15.08 -1.45 -5.45
CA LYS A 235 16.12 -2.47 -5.24
C LYS A 235 15.74 -3.29 -4.02
N ASP A 236 16.11 -4.55 -4.00
CA ASP A 236 15.93 -5.41 -2.83
C ASP A 236 16.60 -4.78 -1.60
N GLY A 237 15.87 -4.76 -0.50
CA GLY A 237 16.32 -4.12 0.74
C GLY A 237 16.24 -2.59 0.77
N LYS A 238 15.78 -1.92 -0.32
CA LYS A 238 15.50 -0.48 -0.28
C LYS A 238 14.35 -0.20 0.69
N SER A 239 14.54 0.75 1.57
CA SER A 239 13.53 1.19 2.54
C SER A 239 13.36 2.70 2.50
N VAL A 240 12.20 3.17 2.91
CA VAL A 240 11.88 4.57 3.14
C VAL A 240 10.97 4.66 4.35
N GLU A 241 11.14 5.71 5.14
CA GLU A 241 10.21 6.07 6.20
C GLU A 241 9.27 7.16 5.68
N PRO A 242 8.03 6.81 5.29
CA PRO A 242 7.06 7.81 4.88
C PRO A 242 6.72 8.68 6.08
N VAL A 243 7.15 9.93 6.07
CA VAL A 243 6.84 10.89 7.13
C VAL A 243 5.62 11.71 6.73
N SER A 244 4.55 11.63 7.51
CA SER A 244 3.50 12.62 7.39
C SER A 244 4.02 13.93 7.97
N TYR A 245 4.44 14.85 7.09
CA TYR A 245 4.91 16.18 7.47
C TYR A 245 3.79 16.96 8.18
N THR A 246 3.77 16.91 9.50
CA THR A 246 3.04 17.86 10.34
C THR A 246 3.99 18.71 11.20
N HIS A 247 5.28 18.61 10.98
CA HIS A 247 6.21 19.62 11.44
C HIS A 247 6.67 20.43 10.24
N LEU A 248 6.07 21.62 10.08
CA LEU A 248 6.70 22.72 9.39
C LEU A 248 8.20 22.68 9.70
N ARG A 249 9.03 22.72 8.67
CA ARG A 249 10.39 23.21 8.79
C ARG A 249 10.31 24.65 9.32
N ALA A 250 10.19 24.76 10.63
CA ALA A 250 10.58 25.95 11.35
C ALA A 250 12.05 25.72 11.70
N HIS A 251 12.90 26.57 11.13
CA HIS A 251 14.33 26.70 11.37
C HIS A 251 15.25 25.68 10.66
N GLU A 252 15.47 25.92 9.37
CA GLU A 252 16.82 26.01 8.85
C GLU A 252 16.91 27.30 8.04
N THR A 253 17.09 28.41 8.72
CA THR A 253 17.79 29.55 8.15
C THR A 253 19.28 29.20 8.16
N PRO A 254 19.95 29.27 7.01
CA PRO A 254 21.40 29.20 7.00
C PRO A 254 21.92 30.58 7.43
N GLU A 255 22.14 30.75 8.72
CA GLU A 255 22.98 31.84 9.21
C GLU A 255 23.98 31.28 10.21
N HIS A 256 25.21 31.48 9.79
CA HIS A 256 26.48 31.44 10.47
C HIS A 256 27.38 30.21 10.23
N LEU A 257 28.27 30.52 9.24
CA LEU A 257 29.70 30.14 9.12
C LEU A 257 30.01 28.78 8.55
#